data_9d7e1ca5cbb851722d423d083e5c16d0
#
_entry.id   9d7e1ca5cbb851722d423d083e5c16d0
#
_cell.length_a   1.000
_cell.length_b   1.000
_cell.length_c   1.000
_cell.angle_alpha   90.00
_cell.angle_beta   90.00
_cell.angle_gamma   90.00
#
_symmetry.space_group_name_H-M   'P 1'
#
loop_
_entity.id
_entity.type
_entity.pdbx_description
1 polymer ?
#
loop_
_entity_poly.entity_id
_entity_poly.type
_entity_poly.pdbx_seq_one_letter_code
_entity_poly.pdbx_strand_id
1 'polypeptide(L)'
;MDMIEILIVGTNKPIMETIARLIDKDGVWKATISLSFEEACEVCLSKNFKLALIGAGLTDKEELKLKAHLNKLKPSLPIVTHYGGGSGLLFTEIHQALA
;
A
#
# COMPACT_ATOMS: atom_id res chain seq x y z
N MET A 1 18.14 -11.46 5.72
CA MET A 1 17.22 -11.63 4.57
C MET A 1 16.21 -10.49 4.57
N ASP A 2 16.11 -9.79 3.47
CA ASP A 2 15.25 -8.63 3.40
C ASP A 2 13.81 -9.00 3.12
N MET A 3 12.90 -8.43 3.92
CA MET A 3 11.48 -8.59 3.68
C MET A 3 11.07 -7.65 2.54
N ILE A 4 10.06 -8.07 1.79
CA ILE A 4 9.48 -7.22 0.77
C ILE A 4 8.63 -6.16 1.46
N GLU A 5 8.97 -4.88 1.27
CA GLU A 5 8.24 -3.79 1.88
C GLU A 5 7.07 -3.36 1.02
N ILE A 6 5.91 -3.24 1.63
CA ILE A 6 4.67 -2.85 0.97
C ILE A 6 4.12 -1.63 1.67
N LEU A 7 3.90 -0.56 0.89
CA LEU A 7 3.26 0.64 1.41
C LEU A 7 1.75 0.48 1.29
N ILE A 8 1.04 0.70 2.40
CA ILE A 8 -0.41 0.74 2.35
C ILE A 8 -0.89 2.12 2.77
N VAL A 9 -1.79 2.69 1.98
CA VAL A 9 -2.27 4.05 2.18
C VAL A 9 -3.79 4.06 2.31
N GLY A 10 -4.30 4.69 3.33
CA GLY A 10 -5.74 4.85 3.52
C GLY A 10 -6.02 5.60 4.81
N THR A 11 -7.18 6.23 4.89
CA THR A 11 -7.53 7.05 6.04
C THR A 11 -8.29 6.30 7.14
N ASN A 12 -8.79 5.11 6.83
CA ASN A 12 -9.49 4.27 7.81
C ASN A 12 -8.50 3.43 8.60
N LYS A 13 -8.05 3.95 9.72
CA LYS A 13 -7.00 3.32 10.52
C LYS A 13 -7.31 1.87 10.93
N PRO A 14 -8.50 1.53 11.46
CA PRO A 14 -8.79 0.14 11.83
C PRO A 14 -8.68 -0.83 10.67
N ILE A 15 -9.18 -0.45 9.50
CA ILE A 15 -9.08 -1.28 8.30
C ILE A 15 -7.62 -1.42 7.86
N MET A 16 -6.87 -0.32 7.87
CA MET A 16 -5.47 -0.34 7.47
C MET A 16 -4.64 -1.23 8.42
N GLU A 17 -4.93 -1.19 9.72
CA GLU A 17 -4.24 -2.05 10.68
C GLU A 17 -4.55 -3.53 10.44
N THR A 18 -5.79 -3.84 10.07
CA THR A 18 -6.18 -5.20 9.72
C THR A 18 -5.42 -5.69 8.49
N ILE A 19 -5.36 -4.84 7.46
CA ILE A 19 -4.63 -5.18 6.23
C ILE A 19 -3.14 -5.39 6.53
N ALA A 20 -2.55 -4.51 7.33
CA ALA A 20 -1.14 -4.62 7.71
C ALA A 20 -0.86 -5.93 8.45
N ARG A 21 -1.74 -6.31 9.35
CA ARG A 21 -1.60 -7.55 10.11
C ARG A 21 -1.64 -8.76 9.19
N LEU A 22 -2.53 -8.76 8.21
CA LEU A 22 -2.63 -9.85 7.24
C LEU A 22 -1.38 -9.93 6.38
N ILE A 23 -0.85 -8.80 5.96
CA ILE A 23 0.37 -8.74 5.14
C ILE A 23 1.58 -9.25 5.93
N ASP A 24 1.70 -8.85 7.19
CA ASP A 24 2.84 -9.22 8.03
C ASP A 24 2.81 -10.66 8.51
N LYS A 25 1.68 -11.32 8.39
CA LYS A 25 1.42 -12.62 9.04
C LYS A 25 2.48 -13.70 8.76
N ASP A 26 2.89 -13.82 7.51
CA ASP A 26 3.82 -14.88 7.11
C ASP A 26 5.30 -14.49 7.18
N GLY A 27 5.59 -13.26 7.55
CA GLY A 27 6.96 -12.79 7.67
C GLY A 27 7.71 -12.61 6.36
N VAL A 28 7.02 -12.73 5.23
CA VAL A 28 7.60 -12.54 3.90
C VAL A 28 7.49 -11.08 3.47
N TRP A 29 6.38 -10.46 3.82
CA TRP A 29 6.10 -9.07 3.49
C TRP A 29 6.02 -8.24 4.76
N LYS A 30 6.38 -6.97 4.65
CA LYS A 30 6.25 -6.02 5.74
C LYS A 30 5.43 -4.82 5.27
N ALA A 31 4.33 -4.54 5.97
CA ALA A 31 3.46 -3.42 5.63
C ALA A 31 3.86 -2.17 6.40
N THR A 32 3.82 -1.04 5.73
CA THR A 32 3.97 0.27 6.35
C THR A 32 2.71 1.06 6.07
N ILE A 33 2.03 1.49 7.13
CA ILE A 33 0.77 2.23 7.02
C ILE A 33 1.04 3.72 6.89
N SER A 34 0.37 4.36 5.93
CA SER A 34 0.31 5.81 5.83
C SER A 34 -1.14 6.23 5.83
N LEU A 35 -1.51 7.17 6.69
CA LEU A 35 -2.89 7.61 6.86
C LEU A 35 -3.19 8.94 6.16
N SER A 36 -2.21 9.50 5.47
CA SER A 36 -2.39 10.74 4.73
C SER A 36 -1.54 10.75 3.46
N PHE A 37 -1.89 11.65 2.55
CA PHE A 37 -1.13 11.85 1.32
C PHE A 37 0.32 12.24 1.61
N GLU A 38 0.50 13.21 2.50
CA GLU A 38 1.82 13.72 2.84
C GLU A 38 2.70 12.64 3.47
N GLU A 39 2.13 11.87 4.38
CA GLU A 39 2.86 10.79 5.04
C GLU A 39 3.28 9.72 4.02
N ALA A 40 2.38 9.38 3.09
CA ALA A 40 2.69 8.40 2.05
C ALA A 40 3.87 8.85 1.19
N CYS A 41 3.90 10.12 0.83
CA CYS A 41 4.99 10.67 0.02
C CYS A 41 6.32 10.63 0.76
N GLU A 42 6.32 11.02 2.03
CA GLU A 42 7.53 11.01 2.85
C GLU A 42 8.08 9.61 3.03
N VAL A 43 7.23 8.66 3.35
CA VAL A 43 7.63 7.28 3.59
C VAL A 43 8.11 6.65 2.29
N CYS A 44 7.47 6.96 1.18
CA CYS A 44 7.86 6.45 -0.14
C CYS A 44 9.29 6.86 -0.51
N LEU A 45 9.70 8.05 -0.10
CA LEU A 45 11.07 8.53 -0.35
C LEU A 45 12.09 7.92 0.60
N SER A 46 11.66 7.57 1.81
CA SER A 46 12.59 7.08 2.84
C SER A 46 12.82 5.57 2.80
N LYS A 47 11.93 4.82 2.15
CA LYS A 47 12.03 3.37 2.06
C LYS A 47 11.89 2.89 0.63
N ASN A 48 12.41 1.70 0.38
CA ASN A 48 12.40 1.11 -0.95
C ASN A 48 11.25 0.09 -1.06
N PHE A 49 10.05 0.57 -1.30
CA PHE A 49 8.87 -0.27 -1.43
C PHE A 49 8.82 -1.01 -2.76
N LYS A 50 8.29 -2.21 -2.74
CA LYS A 50 8.06 -3.02 -3.94
C LYS A 50 6.64 -2.90 -4.47
N LEU A 51 5.73 -2.37 -3.66
CA LEU A 51 4.31 -2.24 -4.00
C LEU A 51 3.69 -1.15 -3.14
N ALA A 52 2.80 -0.39 -3.73
CA ALA A 52 1.92 0.53 -3.00
C ALA A 52 0.49 0.05 -3.15
N LEU A 53 -0.17 -0.18 -2.01
CA LEU A 53 -1.56 -0.63 -1.98
C LEU A 53 -2.43 0.50 -1.44
N ILE A 54 -3.40 0.92 -2.22
CA ILE A 54 -4.33 1.96 -1.79
C ILE A 54 -5.56 1.30 -1.18
N GLY A 55 -5.79 1.58 0.08
CA GLY A 55 -6.89 0.97 0.84
C GLY A 55 -8.09 1.90 1.02
N ALA A 56 -8.83 1.64 2.09
CA ALA A 56 -10.10 2.30 2.34
C ALA A 56 -9.96 3.74 2.84
N GLY A 57 -10.96 4.55 2.56
CA GLY A 57 -11.12 5.88 3.14
C GLY A 57 -10.72 7.05 2.26
N LEU A 58 -10.09 6.77 1.12
CA LEU A 58 -9.70 7.84 0.18
C LEU A 58 -10.84 8.10 -0.80
N THR A 59 -11.04 9.37 -1.16
CA THR A 59 -11.95 9.74 -2.24
C THR A 59 -11.29 9.44 -3.58
N ASP A 60 -12.09 9.41 -4.65
CA ASP A 60 -11.56 9.19 -5.99
C ASP A 60 -10.51 10.23 -6.37
N LYS A 61 -10.72 11.48 -5.99
CA LYS A 61 -9.75 12.55 -6.26
C LYS A 61 -8.44 12.34 -5.50
N GLU A 62 -8.55 11.97 -4.24
CA GLU A 62 -7.37 11.70 -3.42
C GLU A 62 -6.58 10.53 -3.96
N GLU A 63 -7.29 9.48 -4.39
CA GLU A 63 -6.66 8.30 -4.95
C GLU A 63 -5.92 8.62 -6.25
N LEU A 64 -6.54 9.36 -7.15
CA LEU A 64 -5.91 9.78 -8.41
C LEU A 64 -4.67 10.64 -8.17
N LYS A 65 -4.78 11.59 -7.24
CA LYS A 65 -3.67 12.46 -6.89
C LYS A 65 -2.51 11.67 -6.31
N LEU A 66 -2.82 10.73 -5.43
CA LEU A 66 -1.80 9.87 -4.80
C LEU A 66 -1.11 9.00 -5.84
N LYS A 67 -1.87 8.36 -6.72
CA LYS A 67 -1.30 7.52 -7.79
C LYS A 67 -0.36 8.33 -8.68
N ALA A 68 -0.80 9.50 -9.11
CA ALA A 68 0.02 10.36 -9.96
C ALA A 68 1.32 10.77 -9.27
N HIS A 69 1.22 11.12 -8.00
CA HIS A 69 2.38 11.58 -7.23
C HIS A 69 3.38 10.45 -6.97
N LEU A 70 2.89 9.29 -6.56
CA LEU A 70 3.75 8.13 -6.32
C LEU A 70 4.40 7.65 -7.61
N ASN A 71 3.67 7.67 -8.71
CA ASN A 71 4.22 7.30 -10.01
C ASN A 71 5.33 8.24 -10.44
N LYS A 72 5.21 9.52 -10.10
CA LYS A 72 6.24 10.51 -10.39
C LYS A 72 7.50 10.30 -9.54
N LEU A 73 7.31 9.97 -8.26
CA LEU A 73 8.43 9.73 -7.34
C LEU A 73 9.13 8.41 -7.62
N LYS A 74 8.37 7.38 -7.92
CA LYS A 74 8.86 6.01 -8.16
C LYS A 74 8.15 5.41 -9.37
N PRO A 75 8.60 5.70 -10.59
CA PRO A 75 7.90 5.25 -11.81
C PRO A 75 7.77 3.73 -11.95
N SER A 76 8.67 2.97 -11.35
CA SER A 76 8.61 1.51 -11.41
C SER A 76 7.80 0.88 -10.30
N LEU A 77 7.28 1.66 -9.37
CA LEU A 77 6.51 1.12 -8.24
C LEU A 77 5.10 0.74 -8.69
N PRO A 78 4.72 -0.55 -8.59
CA PRO A 78 3.34 -0.95 -8.89
C PRO A 78 2.39 -0.33 -7.86
N ILE A 79 1.26 0.17 -8.32
CA ILE A 79 0.24 0.76 -7.45
C ILE A 79 -1.05 0.02 -7.69
N VAL A 80 -1.60 -0.58 -6.64
CA VAL A 80 -2.82 -1.38 -6.70
C VAL A 80 -3.86 -0.80 -5.77
N THR A 81 -5.11 -0.74 -6.21
CA THR A 81 -6.21 -0.31 -5.36
C THR A 81 -6.91 -1.55 -4.82
N HIS A 82 -7.04 -1.62 -3.49
CA HIS A 82 -7.73 -2.71 -2.82
C HIS A 82 -9.06 -2.20 -2.27
N TYR A 83 -10.16 -2.74 -2.78
CA TYR A 83 -11.51 -2.38 -2.32
C TYR A 83 -12.02 -3.40 -1.33
N GLY A 84 -12.59 -2.93 -0.24
CA GLY A 84 -13.14 -3.78 0.81
C GLY A 84 -12.08 -4.25 1.79
N GLY A 85 -12.47 -5.04 2.78
CA GLY A 85 -11.57 -5.50 3.84
C GLY A 85 -11.26 -6.99 3.81
N GLY A 86 -11.66 -7.69 2.75
CA GLY A 86 -11.49 -9.13 2.67
C GLY A 86 -10.06 -9.56 2.38
N SER A 87 -9.60 -10.63 3.03
CA SER A 87 -8.26 -11.15 2.84
C SER A 87 -8.10 -11.98 1.56
N GLY A 88 -9.20 -12.50 1.02
CA GLY A 88 -9.14 -13.41 -0.13
C GLY A 88 -8.56 -12.78 -1.38
N LEU A 89 -8.93 -11.55 -1.68
CA LEU A 89 -8.43 -10.84 -2.85
C LEU A 89 -7.12 -10.12 -2.57
N LEU A 90 -6.86 -9.79 -1.32
CA LEU A 90 -5.67 -9.04 -0.93
C LEU A 90 -4.39 -9.74 -1.37
N PHE A 91 -4.24 -11.00 -0.99
CA PHE A 91 -3.03 -11.76 -1.31
C PHE A 91 -2.88 -11.98 -2.81
N THR A 92 -3.99 -12.24 -3.50
CA THR A 92 -3.98 -12.40 -4.96
C THR A 92 -3.51 -11.12 -5.64
N GLU A 93 -4.02 -9.98 -5.22
CA GLU A 93 -3.63 -8.68 -5.76
C GLU A 93 -2.14 -8.41 -5.55
N ILE A 94 -1.64 -8.71 -4.35
CA ILE A 94 -0.21 -8.51 -4.05
C ILE A 94 0.66 -9.42 -4.89
N HIS A 95 0.32 -10.70 -4.98
CA HIS A 95 1.09 -11.65 -5.78
C HIS A 95 1.13 -11.27 -7.25
N GLN A 96 0.00 -10.84 -7.80
CA GLN A 96 -0.06 -10.41 -9.20
C GLN A 96 0.81 -9.17 -9.45
N ALA A 97 0.80 -8.23 -8.53
CA ALA A 97 1.56 -7.00 -8.68
C ALA A 97 3.06 -7.21 -8.54
N LEU A 98 3.46 -8.19 -7.74
CA LEU A 98 4.88 -8.49 -7.52
C LEU A 98 5.45 -9.48 -8.54
N ALA A 99 4.61 -10.10 -9.33
CA ALA A 99 5.03 -11.11 -10.30
C ALA A 99 5.85 -10.50 -11.45
#